data_621943ea72f4eb3de7dc636200e07df4
#
_entry.id   621943ea72f4eb3de7dc636200e07df4
#
_cell.length_a   1.000
_cell.length_b   1.000
_cell.length_c   1.000
_cell.angle_alpha   90.00
_cell.angle_beta   90.00
_cell.angle_gamma   90.00
#
_symmetry.space_group_name_H-M   'P 1'
#
loop_
_entity.id
_entity.type
_entity.pdbx_description
1 polymer ?
#
loop_
_entity_poly.entity_id
_entity_poly.type
_entity_poly.pdbx_seq_one_letter_code
_entity_poly.pdbx_strand_id
1 'polypeptide(L)'
;MAGIYKTNMVFYVLLSILMVSLLIIAGCSSADSDLNTENDDNLTGTVEVDGSSTVYPISEAVAEEFNKLYPNVRVNVGVSGTGGGFKRFTLGETDISNASRPMKDKEAKNAEENGIHYVELRLGTDGLSVMVNNDNDFVDCLTTDELKQIWEPGSEIDNWSQVREGFPDQRLRLYGPDTDSGTFDYFTEELMGEAQLSRADYTASADDNVLVQGISGDKGAMGYFGYAYYIENKDKLKLVAVDSGNGCVLPSPSTIPSGEYSPLSRPLFIYVNKAKLQNPQVKAFVDFYMEHGPELTNEVGYVASDDDTYQQNKDKIIK
;
A
#
# COMPACT_ATOMS: atom_id res chain seq x y z
N MET A 1 -89.96 22.54 6.51
CA MET A 1 -88.91 22.81 5.48
C MET A 1 -87.49 22.74 5.99
N ALA A 2 -87.09 21.79 6.84
CA ALA A 2 -85.73 21.72 7.47
C ALA A 2 -84.95 20.44 7.14
N GLY A 3 -85.52 19.54 6.28
CA GLY A 3 -84.90 18.23 6.00
C GLY A 3 -84.05 18.15 4.70
N ILE A 4 -84.26 19.05 3.75
CA ILE A 4 -83.62 18.96 2.43
C ILE A 4 -82.23 19.60 2.36
N TYR A 5 -81.95 20.57 3.23
CA TYR A 5 -80.59 21.24 3.23
C TYR A 5 -79.51 20.40 3.90
N LYS A 6 -79.83 19.48 4.82
CA LYS A 6 -78.80 18.64 5.47
C LYS A 6 -78.24 17.55 4.55
N THR A 7 -79.06 17.02 3.64
CA THR A 7 -78.66 15.91 2.76
C THR A 7 -77.70 16.39 1.66
N ASN A 8 -77.85 17.60 1.15
CA ASN A 8 -76.99 18.16 0.11
C ASN A 8 -75.65 18.59 0.62
N MET A 9 -75.53 19.05 1.88
CA MET A 9 -74.28 19.48 2.46
C MET A 9 -73.37 18.28 2.73
N VAL A 10 -73.88 17.12 3.17
CA VAL A 10 -73.12 15.88 3.36
C VAL A 10 -72.60 15.31 2.05
N PHE A 11 -73.43 15.43 0.98
CA PHE A 11 -73.05 14.97 -0.36
C PHE A 11 -71.91 15.79 -0.98
N TYR A 12 -71.93 17.13 -0.80
CA TYR A 12 -70.86 18.00 -1.27
C TYR A 12 -69.58 17.85 -0.45
N VAL A 13 -69.66 17.57 0.86
CA VAL A 13 -68.50 17.29 1.69
C VAL A 13 -67.84 15.95 1.34
N LEU A 14 -68.65 14.92 1.07
CA LEU A 14 -68.12 13.62 0.61
C LEU A 14 -67.54 13.70 -0.81
N LEU A 15 -68.11 14.49 -1.71
CA LEU A 15 -67.56 14.73 -3.06
C LEU A 15 -66.28 15.54 -3.06
N SER A 16 -66.12 16.50 -2.13
CA SER A 16 -64.87 17.28 -1.97
C SER A 16 -63.76 16.45 -1.35
N ILE A 17 -64.05 15.51 -0.45
CA ILE A 17 -63.05 14.59 0.13
C ILE A 17 -62.61 13.57 -0.93
N LEU A 18 -63.50 13.12 -1.82
CA LEU A 18 -63.15 12.20 -2.91
C LEU A 18 -62.28 12.88 -3.98
N MET A 19 -62.48 14.19 -4.27
CA MET A 19 -61.67 14.95 -5.22
C MET A 19 -60.28 15.28 -4.68
N VAL A 20 -60.14 15.51 -3.37
CA VAL A 20 -58.83 15.77 -2.71
C VAL A 20 -58.02 14.49 -2.63
N SER A 21 -58.65 13.31 -2.49
CA SER A 21 -57.91 12.03 -2.49
C SER A 21 -57.46 11.58 -3.89
N LEU A 22 -58.04 12.10 -4.99
CA LEU A 22 -57.57 11.79 -6.37
C LEU A 22 -56.39 12.68 -6.83
N LEU A 23 -56.13 13.81 -6.14
CA LEU A 23 -55.01 14.73 -6.47
C LEU A 23 -53.71 14.39 -5.79
N ILE A 24 -53.67 13.40 -4.89
CA ILE A 24 -52.45 12.98 -4.17
C ILE A 24 -51.70 11.83 -4.89
N ILE A 25 -52.28 11.24 -5.96
CA ILE A 25 -51.67 10.12 -6.69
C ILE A 25 -50.91 10.56 -7.96
N ALA A 26 -50.92 11.85 -8.32
CA ALA A 26 -50.26 12.36 -9.52
C ALA A 26 -49.06 13.28 -9.25
N GLY A 27 -48.28 13.00 -8.24
CA GLY A 27 -47.14 13.85 -7.91
C GLY A 27 -46.07 13.12 -7.12
N CYS A 28 -45.30 12.24 -7.75
CA CYS A 28 -43.94 11.86 -7.42
C CYS A 28 -43.43 10.90 -8.48
N SER A 29 -43.07 11.44 -9.63
CA SER A 29 -42.06 10.85 -10.50
C SER A 29 -40.91 11.86 -10.53
N SER A 30 -40.29 12.03 -9.37
CA SER A 30 -38.93 12.49 -9.31
C SER A 30 -38.10 11.27 -9.68
N ALA A 31 -37.46 11.31 -10.83
CA ALA A 31 -36.36 10.44 -11.13
C ALA A 31 -35.21 10.86 -10.18
N ASP A 32 -35.23 10.39 -8.93
CA ASP A 32 -34.06 10.20 -8.19
C ASP A 32 -33.31 9.07 -8.90
N SER A 33 -32.23 9.46 -9.59
CA SER A 33 -31.16 8.56 -9.91
C SER A 33 -30.48 8.23 -8.56
N ASP A 34 -31.13 7.37 -7.77
CA ASP A 34 -30.45 6.61 -6.78
C ASP A 34 -29.36 5.83 -7.53
N LEU A 35 -28.12 6.29 -7.35
CA LEU A 35 -26.97 5.43 -7.44
C LEU A 35 -27.26 4.29 -6.45
N ASN A 36 -27.89 3.22 -6.95
CA ASN A 36 -27.93 1.95 -6.28
C ASN A 36 -26.47 1.50 -6.13
N THR A 37 -25.81 1.88 -5.07
CA THR A 37 -24.88 1.00 -4.40
C THR A 37 -25.71 -0.16 -3.88
N GLU A 38 -26.05 -1.12 -4.76
CA GLU A 38 -26.38 -2.46 -4.33
C GLU A 38 -25.12 -2.97 -3.61
N ASN A 39 -25.07 -2.77 -2.30
CA ASN A 39 -24.26 -3.62 -1.43
C ASN A 39 -24.83 -5.02 -1.70
N ASP A 40 -24.12 -5.79 -2.51
CA ASP A 40 -24.51 -7.17 -2.81
C ASP A 40 -24.17 -8.00 -1.57
N ASP A 41 -25.01 -7.89 -0.52
CA ASP A 41 -24.93 -8.65 0.74
C ASP A 41 -24.88 -10.17 0.51
N ASN A 42 -25.13 -10.61 -0.75
CA ASN A 42 -25.07 -11.99 -1.19
C ASN A 42 -23.74 -12.38 -1.83
N LEU A 43 -22.76 -11.46 -1.98
CA LEU A 43 -21.48 -11.81 -2.57
C LEU A 43 -20.73 -12.77 -1.65
N THR A 44 -20.37 -13.93 -2.20
CA THR A 44 -19.68 -15.01 -1.47
C THR A 44 -18.53 -15.56 -2.30
N GLY A 45 -17.62 -16.26 -1.66
CA GLY A 45 -16.51 -16.93 -2.33
C GLY A 45 -15.17 -16.63 -1.69
N THR A 46 -14.10 -17.00 -2.39
CA THR A 46 -12.73 -16.78 -1.90
C THR A 46 -11.93 -16.01 -2.93
N VAL A 47 -11.04 -15.15 -2.47
CA VAL A 47 -10.01 -14.47 -3.25
C VAL A 47 -8.65 -14.93 -2.71
N GLU A 48 -7.80 -15.48 -3.57
CA GLU A 48 -6.48 -15.97 -3.22
C GLU A 48 -5.41 -14.99 -3.70
N VAL A 49 -4.72 -14.36 -2.74
CA VAL A 49 -3.60 -13.42 -2.95
C VAL A 49 -2.34 -14.00 -2.35
N ASP A 50 -1.21 -13.94 -3.04
CA ASP A 50 0.08 -14.36 -2.47
C ASP A 50 1.24 -13.61 -3.13
N GLY A 51 2.38 -13.52 -2.47
CA GLY A 51 3.60 -12.95 -3.06
C GLY A 51 4.43 -12.10 -2.12
N SER A 52 4.75 -10.89 -2.53
CA SER A 52 5.67 -9.98 -1.85
C SER A 52 5.24 -9.67 -0.41
N SER A 53 6.16 -9.87 0.55
CA SER A 53 6.02 -9.43 1.94
C SER A 53 5.85 -7.91 2.06
N THR A 54 6.48 -7.14 1.16
CA THR A 54 6.36 -5.68 1.12
C THR A 54 4.96 -5.21 0.72
N VAL A 55 4.31 -5.88 -0.24
CA VAL A 55 2.95 -5.53 -0.69
C VAL A 55 1.88 -6.12 0.24
N TYR A 56 2.24 -7.14 1.03
CA TYR A 56 1.35 -7.80 1.98
C TYR A 56 0.57 -6.81 2.86
N PRO A 57 1.19 -5.79 3.53
CA PRO A 57 0.45 -4.86 4.38
C PRO A 57 -0.63 -4.08 3.63
N ILE A 58 -0.39 -3.71 2.37
CA ILE A 58 -1.41 -3.03 1.54
C ILE A 58 -2.58 -3.98 1.27
N SER A 59 -2.26 -5.20 0.79
CA SER A 59 -3.29 -6.19 0.44
C SER A 59 -4.10 -6.62 1.67
N GLU A 60 -3.49 -6.67 2.85
CA GLU A 60 -4.16 -7.01 4.11
C GLU A 60 -5.07 -5.86 4.56
N ALA A 61 -4.62 -4.60 4.52
CA ALA A 61 -5.44 -3.43 4.83
C ALA A 61 -6.65 -3.35 3.89
N VAL A 62 -6.43 -3.56 2.57
CA VAL A 62 -7.53 -3.61 1.59
C VAL A 62 -8.49 -4.76 1.88
N ALA A 63 -7.99 -5.95 2.25
CA ALA A 63 -8.84 -7.11 2.57
C ALA A 63 -9.66 -6.85 3.84
N GLU A 64 -9.08 -6.21 4.86
CA GLU A 64 -9.78 -5.86 6.08
C GLU A 64 -10.94 -4.88 5.82
N GLU A 65 -10.69 -3.79 5.08
CA GLU A 65 -11.72 -2.81 4.74
C GLU A 65 -12.78 -3.41 3.81
N PHE A 66 -12.37 -4.23 2.82
CA PHE A 66 -13.28 -4.95 1.94
C PHE A 66 -14.21 -5.89 2.70
N ASN A 67 -13.70 -6.63 3.68
CA ASN A 67 -14.49 -7.56 4.49
C ASN A 67 -15.57 -6.87 5.35
N LYS A 68 -15.42 -5.57 5.67
CA LYS A 68 -16.46 -4.79 6.35
C LYS A 68 -17.70 -4.60 5.48
N LEU A 69 -17.51 -4.52 4.15
CA LEU A 69 -18.59 -4.37 3.17
C LEU A 69 -19.09 -5.73 2.65
N TYR A 70 -18.20 -6.72 2.53
CA TYR A 70 -18.50 -8.04 1.97
C TYR A 70 -18.12 -9.17 2.94
N PRO A 71 -18.79 -9.30 4.09
CA PRO A 71 -18.39 -10.21 5.17
C PRO A 71 -18.47 -11.70 4.80
N ASN A 72 -19.14 -12.04 3.72
CA ASN A 72 -19.27 -13.42 3.22
C ASN A 72 -18.22 -13.78 2.17
N VAL A 73 -17.32 -12.86 1.79
CA VAL A 73 -16.18 -13.12 0.93
C VAL A 73 -14.95 -13.33 1.80
N ARG A 74 -14.25 -14.43 1.59
CA ARG A 74 -12.99 -14.72 2.26
C ARG A 74 -11.83 -14.27 1.39
N VAL A 75 -11.01 -13.34 1.87
CA VAL A 75 -9.75 -12.95 1.22
C VAL A 75 -8.59 -13.59 1.99
N ASN A 76 -7.81 -14.44 1.32
CA ASN A 76 -6.60 -15.05 1.87
C ASN A 76 -5.39 -14.32 1.30
N VAL A 77 -4.60 -13.70 2.15
CA VAL A 77 -3.36 -13.02 1.76
C VAL A 77 -2.16 -13.79 2.31
N GLY A 78 -1.37 -14.40 1.42
CA GLY A 78 -0.18 -15.16 1.76
C GLY A 78 1.10 -14.38 1.48
N VAL A 79 2.20 -14.86 2.08
CA VAL A 79 3.54 -14.30 1.91
C VAL A 79 4.51 -15.39 1.50
N SER A 80 4.87 -15.43 0.21
CA SER A 80 5.87 -16.37 -0.34
C SER A 80 7.04 -15.63 -1.04
N GLY A 81 7.10 -14.29 -0.88
CA GLY A 81 7.99 -13.40 -1.63
C GLY A 81 7.55 -13.23 -3.09
N THR A 82 8.02 -12.17 -3.76
CA THR A 82 7.64 -11.86 -5.16
C THR A 82 7.87 -13.04 -6.10
N GLY A 83 9.00 -13.72 -5.98
CA GLY A 83 9.32 -14.88 -6.83
C GLY A 83 8.44 -16.10 -6.54
N GLY A 84 8.13 -16.37 -5.27
CA GLY A 84 7.21 -17.42 -4.84
C GLY A 84 5.79 -17.16 -5.34
N GLY A 85 5.30 -15.90 -5.17
CA GLY A 85 4.02 -15.46 -5.67
C GLY A 85 3.88 -15.66 -7.19
N PHE A 86 4.84 -15.19 -7.98
CA PHE A 86 4.82 -15.41 -9.43
C PHE A 86 4.86 -16.88 -9.82
N LYS A 87 5.57 -17.72 -9.08
CA LYS A 87 5.59 -19.16 -9.34
C LYS A 87 4.18 -19.77 -9.19
N ARG A 88 3.45 -19.45 -8.14
CA ARG A 88 2.08 -19.91 -7.90
C ARG A 88 1.09 -19.28 -8.88
N PHE A 89 1.22 -17.97 -9.10
CA PHE A 89 0.37 -17.22 -10.00
C PHE A 89 0.43 -17.72 -11.44
N THR A 90 1.62 -17.98 -11.96
CA THR A 90 1.81 -18.50 -13.33
C THR A 90 1.32 -19.94 -13.51
N LEU A 91 1.05 -20.67 -12.42
CA LEU A 91 0.37 -21.97 -12.41
C LEU A 91 -1.16 -21.84 -12.24
N GLY A 92 -1.69 -20.62 -12.02
CA GLY A 92 -3.10 -20.38 -11.80
C GLY A 92 -3.61 -20.75 -10.41
N GLU A 93 -2.69 -20.95 -9.44
CA GLU A 93 -3.02 -21.30 -8.06
C GLU A 93 -3.57 -20.12 -7.25
N THR A 94 -3.25 -18.89 -7.66
CA THR A 94 -3.74 -17.66 -7.03
C THR A 94 -4.49 -16.78 -8.05
N ASP A 95 -5.39 -15.95 -7.55
CA ASP A 95 -6.14 -15.00 -8.36
C ASP A 95 -5.32 -13.72 -8.59
N ILE A 96 -4.52 -13.33 -7.57
CA ILE A 96 -3.70 -12.13 -7.53
C ILE A 96 -2.30 -12.50 -7.01
N SER A 97 -1.27 -11.87 -7.59
CA SER A 97 0.10 -11.94 -7.08
C SER A 97 0.59 -10.56 -6.67
N ASN A 98 1.02 -10.43 -5.41
CA ASN A 98 1.73 -9.27 -4.89
C ASN A 98 3.17 -9.25 -5.38
N ALA A 99 3.67 -8.09 -5.86
CA ALA A 99 5.04 -7.99 -6.37
C ALA A 99 5.68 -6.64 -6.03
N SER A 100 6.93 -6.68 -5.59
CA SER A 100 7.77 -5.49 -5.32
C SER A 100 8.83 -5.24 -6.41
N ARG A 101 8.64 -5.85 -7.56
CA ARG A 101 9.36 -5.61 -8.82
C ARG A 101 8.49 -6.03 -10.01
N PRO A 102 8.81 -5.57 -11.23
CA PRO A 102 8.18 -6.10 -12.43
C PRO A 102 8.39 -7.61 -12.60
N MET A 103 7.45 -8.25 -13.30
CA MET A 103 7.56 -9.65 -13.70
C MET A 103 8.75 -9.82 -14.64
N LYS A 104 9.62 -10.81 -14.38
CA LYS A 104 10.76 -11.13 -15.23
C LYS A 104 10.31 -11.87 -16.51
N ASP A 105 11.08 -11.76 -17.59
CA ASP A 105 10.77 -12.42 -18.87
C ASP A 105 10.49 -13.93 -18.72
N LYS A 106 11.25 -14.63 -17.86
CA LYS A 106 11.04 -16.04 -17.58
C LYS A 106 9.69 -16.32 -16.90
N GLU A 107 9.27 -15.43 -16.01
CA GLU A 107 7.98 -15.55 -15.29
C GLU A 107 6.83 -15.25 -16.26
N ALA A 108 6.97 -14.22 -17.10
CA ALA A 108 6.00 -13.89 -18.14
C ALA A 108 5.84 -15.04 -19.16
N LYS A 109 6.95 -15.67 -19.57
CA LYS A 109 6.93 -16.83 -20.44
C LYS A 109 6.22 -18.03 -19.80
N ASN A 110 6.47 -18.29 -18.51
CA ASN A 110 5.76 -19.35 -17.77
C ASN A 110 4.24 -19.07 -17.71
N ALA A 111 3.84 -17.80 -17.51
CA ALA A 111 2.42 -17.43 -17.55
C ALA A 111 1.80 -17.73 -18.92
N GLU A 112 2.47 -17.34 -20.01
CA GLU A 112 2.01 -17.60 -21.38
C GLU A 112 1.89 -19.09 -21.67
N GLU A 113 2.90 -19.90 -21.34
CA GLU A 113 2.91 -21.36 -21.54
C GLU A 113 1.77 -22.06 -20.78
N ASN A 114 1.35 -21.51 -19.64
CA ASN A 114 0.23 -22.01 -18.85
C ASN A 114 -1.13 -21.35 -19.20
N GLY A 115 -1.17 -20.48 -20.21
CA GLY A 115 -2.37 -19.77 -20.62
C GLY A 115 -2.89 -18.76 -19.62
N ILE A 116 -2.03 -18.26 -18.73
CA ILE A 116 -2.37 -17.21 -17.74
C ILE A 116 -2.17 -15.85 -18.37
N HIS A 117 -3.28 -15.23 -18.71
CA HIS A 117 -3.32 -13.80 -19.12
C HIS A 117 -3.57 -12.95 -17.89
N TYR A 118 -2.82 -11.87 -17.75
CA TYR A 118 -2.86 -11.03 -16.56
C TYR A 118 -2.93 -9.53 -16.89
N VAL A 119 -3.30 -8.75 -15.89
CA VAL A 119 -3.09 -7.28 -15.85
C VAL A 119 -2.10 -6.97 -14.75
N GLU A 120 -1.15 -6.08 -15.07
CA GLU A 120 -0.24 -5.46 -14.11
C GLU A 120 -0.83 -4.13 -13.66
N LEU A 121 -0.99 -3.97 -12.35
CA LEU A 121 -1.55 -2.79 -11.71
C LEU A 121 -0.53 -2.23 -10.72
N ARG A 122 -0.02 -1.02 -10.98
CA ARG A 122 0.93 -0.35 -10.10
C ARG A 122 0.19 0.32 -8.96
N LEU A 123 0.57 0.02 -7.72
CA LEU A 123 -0.05 0.55 -6.51
C LEU A 123 0.65 1.82 -6.01
N GLY A 124 1.97 1.79 -6.02
CA GLY A 124 2.79 2.84 -5.43
C GLY A 124 4.27 2.52 -5.50
N THR A 125 5.01 3.13 -4.61
CA THR A 125 6.45 2.93 -4.47
C THR A 125 6.79 2.85 -2.99
N ASP A 126 7.53 1.82 -2.60
CA ASP A 126 8.18 1.73 -1.31
C ASP A 126 9.44 2.61 -1.36
N GLY A 127 9.53 3.57 -0.46
CA GLY A 127 10.71 4.40 -0.24
C GLY A 127 11.27 4.13 1.13
N LEU A 128 12.43 3.51 1.19
CA LEU A 128 13.15 3.26 2.41
C LEU A 128 14.07 4.45 2.71
N SER A 129 13.95 5.03 3.89
CA SER A 129 14.73 6.20 4.28
C SER A 129 15.81 5.83 5.28
N VAL A 130 17.00 6.37 5.09
CA VAL A 130 18.09 6.37 6.07
C VAL A 130 18.04 7.67 6.85
N MET A 131 18.08 7.58 8.16
CA MET A 131 17.92 8.73 9.05
C MET A 131 18.94 8.74 10.15
N VAL A 132 19.28 9.94 10.59
CA VAL A 132 20.08 10.22 11.78
C VAL A 132 19.32 11.13 12.73
N ASN A 133 19.86 11.31 13.94
CA ASN A 133 19.35 12.29 14.89
C ASN A 133 19.37 13.69 14.27
N ASN A 134 18.37 14.52 14.58
CA ASN A 134 18.26 15.87 14.02
C ASN A 134 19.44 16.79 14.39
N ASP A 135 20.10 16.54 15.53
CA ASP A 135 21.30 17.27 15.96
C ASP A 135 22.61 16.74 15.33
N ASN A 136 22.53 15.71 14.46
CA ASN A 136 23.68 15.23 13.72
C ASN A 136 24.00 16.22 12.59
N ASP A 137 25.13 16.94 12.73
CA ASP A 137 25.55 18.04 11.88
C ASP A 137 26.66 17.68 10.87
N PHE A 138 27.04 16.39 10.79
CA PHE A 138 28.17 15.94 9.98
C PHE A 138 27.78 14.87 8.92
N VAL A 139 26.63 14.22 9.01
CA VAL A 139 26.17 13.24 8.03
C VAL A 139 25.05 13.84 7.17
N ASP A 140 25.37 14.23 5.93
CA ASP A 140 24.37 14.69 4.96
C ASP A 140 24.11 13.63 3.87
N CYS A 141 25.11 12.79 3.59
CA CYS A 141 25.03 11.77 2.56
C CYS A 141 25.91 10.58 2.90
N LEU A 142 25.41 9.37 2.63
CA LEU A 142 26.18 8.13 2.68
C LEU A 142 26.11 7.41 1.34
N THR A 143 27.20 6.77 0.96
CA THR A 143 27.21 5.89 -0.22
C THR A 143 26.56 4.54 0.12
N THR A 144 26.09 3.82 -0.89
CA THR A 144 25.62 2.44 -0.73
C THR A 144 26.69 1.52 -0.17
N ASP A 145 27.98 1.75 -0.51
CA ASP A 145 29.10 0.99 0.04
C ASP A 145 29.31 1.27 1.53
N GLU A 146 29.20 2.51 1.96
CA GLU A 146 29.29 2.86 3.40
C GLU A 146 28.11 2.27 4.18
N LEU A 147 26.88 2.35 3.64
CA LEU A 147 25.72 1.70 4.25
C LEU A 147 25.92 0.19 4.36
N LYS A 148 26.44 -0.45 3.29
CA LYS A 148 26.78 -1.88 3.31
C LYS A 148 27.79 -2.20 4.40
N GLN A 149 28.93 -1.48 4.46
CA GLN A 149 29.95 -1.71 5.47
C GLN A 149 29.44 -1.56 6.91
N ILE A 150 28.53 -0.61 7.13
CA ILE A 150 27.90 -0.42 8.45
C ILE A 150 27.02 -1.61 8.83
N TRP A 151 26.22 -2.12 7.87
CA TRP A 151 25.15 -3.07 8.16
C TRP A 151 25.47 -4.53 7.82
N GLU A 152 26.60 -4.83 7.13
CA GLU A 152 26.93 -6.20 6.73
C GLU A 152 27.20 -7.11 7.94
N PRO A 153 26.99 -8.44 7.79
CA PRO A 153 27.31 -9.41 8.82
C PRO A 153 28.78 -9.31 9.25
N GLY A 154 29.00 -9.26 10.57
CA GLY A 154 30.34 -9.17 11.13
C GLY A 154 30.98 -7.78 11.05
N SER A 155 30.23 -6.76 10.64
CA SER A 155 30.71 -5.37 10.74
C SER A 155 31.09 -5.01 12.19
N GLU A 156 32.25 -4.46 12.39
CA GLU A 156 32.77 -3.96 13.67
C GLU A 156 32.67 -2.42 13.76
N ILE A 157 31.98 -1.77 12.81
CA ILE A 157 31.80 -0.32 12.80
C ILE A 157 30.82 0.03 13.93
N ASP A 158 31.30 0.71 14.96
CA ASP A 158 30.53 1.22 16.08
C ASP A 158 30.82 2.69 16.38
N ASN A 159 31.58 3.34 15.48
CA ASN A 159 31.99 4.74 15.59
C ASN A 159 31.96 5.42 14.22
N TRP A 160 31.49 6.66 14.15
CA TRP A 160 31.38 7.41 12.90
C TRP A 160 32.72 7.67 12.23
N SER A 161 33.81 7.83 13.01
CA SER A 161 35.18 7.99 12.45
C SER A 161 35.68 6.77 11.66
N GLN A 162 35.04 5.59 11.84
CA GLN A 162 35.36 4.38 11.08
C GLN A 162 34.62 4.34 9.74
N VAL A 163 33.51 5.10 9.59
CA VAL A 163 32.72 5.13 8.36
C VAL A 163 33.42 5.94 7.27
N ARG A 164 33.92 7.13 7.64
CA ARG A 164 34.56 8.04 6.68
C ARG A 164 35.61 8.90 7.37
N GLU A 165 36.75 9.09 6.70
CA GLU A 165 37.76 10.06 7.17
C GLU A 165 37.12 11.47 7.26
N GLY A 166 37.36 12.14 8.40
CA GLY A 166 36.80 13.45 8.68
C GLY A 166 35.46 13.43 9.46
N PHE A 167 34.84 12.28 9.62
CA PHE A 167 33.74 12.15 10.58
C PHE A 167 34.26 12.17 12.03
N PRO A 168 33.50 12.68 12.99
CA PRO A 168 33.92 12.83 14.36
C PRO A 168 34.11 11.46 15.05
N ASP A 169 34.96 11.44 16.07
CA ASP A 169 35.05 10.33 17.03
C ASP A 169 33.78 10.34 17.90
N GLN A 170 32.72 9.79 17.37
CA GLN A 170 31.39 9.68 17.99
C GLN A 170 30.85 8.28 17.82
N ARG A 171 30.38 7.69 18.92
CA ARG A 171 29.76 6.36 18.88
C ARG A 171 28.61 6.32 17.93
N LEU A 172 28.58 5.30 17.04
CA LEU A 172 27.48 4.97 16.17
C LEU A 172 26.54 3.98 16.89
N ARG A 173 25.25 4.32 16.93
CA ARG A 173 24.18 3.43 17.41
C ARG A 173 23.18 3.15 16.30
N LEU A 174 22.90 1.89 16.09
CA LEU A 174 22.08 1.43 14.98
C LEU A 174 20.68 1.02 15.43
N TYR A 175 19.68 1.47 14.68
CA TYR A 175 18.27 1.17 14.87
C TYR A 175 17.67 0.74 13.54
N GLY A 176 16.90 -0.34 13.51
CA GLY A 176 16.31 -0.81 12.27
C GLY A 176 15.14 -1.77 12.51
N PRO A 177 14.37 -2.08 11.48
CA PRO A 177 13.31 -3.05 11.56
C PRO A 177 13.83 -4.43 11.99
N ASP A 178 12.95 -5.26 12.54
CA ASP A 178 13.27 -6.65 12.86
C ASP A 178 13.22 -7.55 11.61
N THR A 179 13.54 -8.84 11.81
CA THR A 179 13.64 -9.82 10.73
C THR A 179 12.30 -10.23 10.10
N ASP A 180 11.17 -9.85 10.68
CA ASP A 180 9.84 -10.11 10.13
C ASP A 180 9.37 -8.98 9.21
N SER A 181 10.14 -7.88 9.13
CA SER A 181 9.84 -6.68 8.35
C SER A 181 10.21 -6.82 6.87
N GLY A 182 9.27 -6.54 5.97
CA GLY A 182 9.55 -6.40 4.52
C GLY A 182 10.54 -5.27 4.20
N THR A 183 10.65 -4.26 5.05
CA THR A 183 11.65 -3.18 4.94
C THR A 183 13.06 -3.70 5.26
N PHE A 184 13.20 -4.59 6.27
CA PHE A 184 14.45 -5.27 6.56
C PHE A 184 14.90 -6.15 5.39
N ASP A 185 14.00 -6.98 4.86
CA ASP A 185 14.29 -7.84 3.71
C ASP A 185 14.79 -7.00 2.52
N TYR A 186 14.09 -5.90 2.23
CA TYR A 186 14.45 -5.04 1.10
C TYR A 186 15.80 -4.34 1.28
N PHE A 187 16.03 -3.73 2.44
CA PHE A 187 17.30 -3.05 2.72
C PHE A 187 18.49 -4.00 2.58
N THR A 188 18.35 -5.19 3.13
CA THR A 188 19.41 -6.20 3.09
C THR A 188 19.61 -6.77 1.69
N GLU A 189 18.53 -7.04 0.94
CA GLU A 189 18.62 -7.51 -0.45
C GLU A 189 19.33 -6.50 -1.35
N GLU A 190 18.97 -5.21 -1.26
CA GLU A 190 19.54 -4.16 -2.12
C GLU A 190 21.00 -3.82 -1.79
N LEU A 191 21.38 -3.83 -0.52
CA LEU A 191 22.72 -3.46 -0.12
C LEU A 191 23.69 -4.65 -0.02
N MET A 192 23.20 -5.82 0.45
CA MET A 192 24.04 -7.01 0.65
C MET A 192 23.93 -8.00 -0.50
N GLY A 193 22.88 -7.88 -1.35
CA GLY A 193 22.61 -8.80 -2.45
C GLY A 193 21.79 -10.04 -2.04
N GLU A 194 21.42 -10.16 -0.76
CA GLU A 194 20.62 -11.25 -0.22
C GLU A 194 19.75 -10.72 0.93
N ALA A 195 18.44 -11.05 0.89
CA ALA A 195 17.52 -10.69 1.96
C ALA A 195 17.93 -11.34 3.30
N GLN A 196 17.69 -10.62 4.39
CA GLN A 196 18.02 -11.01 5.77
C GLN A 196 19.52 -11.13 6.10
N LEU A 197 20.39 -10.73 5.21
CA LEU A 197 21.81 -10.72 5.44
C LEU A 197 22.25 -9.42 6.11
N SER A 198 22.37 -9.40 7.45
CA SER A 198 22.73 -8.21 8.24
C SER A 198 23.50 -8.57 9.51
N ARG A 199 24.15 -7.57 10.14
CA ARG A 199 24.64 -7.69 11.52
C ARG A 199 23.45 -7.84 12.47
N ALA A 200 23.68 -8.42 13.65
CA ALA A 200 22.63 -8.70 14.63
C ALA A 200 22.72 -7.81 15.90
N ASP A 201 23.73 -6.97 16.01
CA ASP A 201 24.03 -6.17 17.21
C ASP A 201 23.49 -4.73 17.13
N TYR A 202 22.36 -4.53 16.47
CA TYR A 202 21.60 -3.28 16.43
C TYR A 202 20.31 -3.40 17.25
N THR A 203 19.65 -2.28 17.54
CA THR A 203 18.34 -2.27 18.17
C THR A 203 17.28 -2.53 17.11
N ALA A 204 16.69 -3.72 17.14
CA ALA A 204 15.63 -4.15 16.24
C ALA A 204 14.24 -3.90 16.84
N SER A 205 13.29 -3.47 16.03
CA SER A 205 11.88 -3.34 16.45
C SER A 205 10.93 -3.47 15.25
N ALA A 206 9.79 -4.15 15.46
CA ALA A 206 8.65 -4.13 14.54
C ALA A 206 7.86 -2.81 14.60
N ASP A 207 8.01 -2.03 15.69
CA ASP A 207 7.34 -0.73 15.86
C ASP A 207 8.31 0.39 15.50
N ASP A 208 8.07 1.04 14.37
CA ASP A 208 8.87 2.16 13.87
C ASP A 208 8.90 3.36 14.83
N ASN A 209 7.91 3.53 15.70
CA ASN A 209 7.95 4.56 16.74
C ASN A 209 9.05 4.32 17.77
N VAL A 210 9.39 3.07 18.05
CA VAL A 210 10.52 2.71 18.91
C VAL A 210 11.84 3.11 18.23
N LEU A 211 11.95 2.89 16.90
CA LEU A 211 13.11 3.29 16.10
C LEU A 211 13.25 4.82 16.07
N VAL A 212 12.15 5.55 15.85
CA VAL A 212 12.12 7.02 15.92
C VAL A 212 12.61 7.54 17.27
N GLN A 213 12.11 6.96 18.38
CA GLN A 213 12.54 7.35 19.73
C GLN A 213 14.03 7.08 19.96
N GLY A 214 14.52 5.92 19.51
CA GLY A 214 15.93 5.55 19.61
C GLY A 214 16.84 6.51 18.87
N ILE A 215 16.53 6.82 17.62
CA ILE A 215 17.32 7.71 16.77
C ILE A 215 17.26 9.15 17.30
N SER A 216 16.09 9.65 17.68
CA SER A 216 15.93 11.01 18.20
C SER A 216 16.56 11.21 19.59
N GLY A 217 16.76 10.14 20.34
CA GLY A 217 17.34 10.19 21.71
C GLY A 217 18.87 10.18 21.77
N ASP A 218 19.59 9.92 20.67
CA ASP A 218 21.05 9.83 20.64
C ASP A 218 21.63 10.51 19.40
N LYS A 219 22.44 11.56 19.59
CA LYS A 219 23.08 12.32 18.49
C LYS A 219 23.90 11.43 17.53
N GLY A 220 24.48 10.33 18.02
CA GLY A 220 25.25 9.38 17.22
C GLY A 220 24.42 8.29 16.57
N ALA A 221 23.10 8.29 16.76
CA ALA A 221 22.23 7.26 16.21
C ALA A 221 21.99 7.40 14.71
N MET A 222 21.86 6.24 14.06
CA MET A 222 21.39 6.08 12.69
C MET A 222 20.42 4.91 12.61
N GLY A 223 19.47 4.99 11.69
CA GLY A 223 18.58 3.88 11.39
C GLY A 223 17.94 4.02 10.02
N TYR A 224 17.07 3.05 9.70
CA TYR A 224 16.30 3.06 8.47
C TYR A 224 14.89 2.49 8.70
N PHE A 225 13.90 3.07 8.01
CA PHE A 225 12.52 2.60 7.95
C PHE A 225 11.77 3.33 6.82
N GLY A 226 10.46 3.08 6.66
CA GLY A 226 9.64 3.67 5.62
C GLY A 226 9.61 5.19 5.63
N TYR A 227 9.63 5.82 4.45
CA TYR A 227 9.63 7.28 4.28
C TYR A 227 8.42 7.97 4.94
N ALA A 228 7.24 7.31 4.99
CA ALA A 228 6.06 7.90 5.60
C ALA A 228 6.24 8.16 7.10
N TYR A 229 6.88 7.26 7.84
CA TYR A 229 7.18 7.48 9.25
C TYR A 229 8.14 8.65 9.49
N TYR A 230 9.08 8.88 8.56
CA TYR A 230 9.90 10.08 8.60
C TYR A 230 9.04 11.35 8.46
N ILE A 231 8.09 11.38 7.51
CA ILE A 231 7.23 12.56 7.29
C ILE A 231 6.46 12.95 8.55
N GLU A 232 5.98 11.97 9.31
CA GLU A 232 5.28 12.20 10.59
C GLU A 232 6.21 12.68 11.72
N ASN A 233 7.54 12.47 11.59
CA ASN A 233 8.54 12.75 12.62
C ASN A 233 9.69 13.64 12.14
N LYS A 234 9.50 14.41 11.07
CA LYS A 234 10.53 15.26 10.44
C LYS A 234 11.12 16.35 11.33
N ASP A 235 10.46 16.67 12.43
CA ASP A 235 10.94 17.60 13.44
C ASP A 235 11.97 16.98 14.42
N LYS A 236 12.06 15.63 14.46
CA LYS A 236 12.92 14.87 15.36
C LYS A 236 14.10 14.21 14.65
N LEU A 237 13.98 14.00 13.34
CA LEU A 237 14.87 13.19 12.52
C LEU A 237 15.40 13.98 11.33
N LYS A 238 16.64 13.68 10.93
CA LYS A 238 17.27 14.20 9.73
C LYS A 238 17.44 13.08 8.71
N LEU A 239 16.95 13.30 7.47
CA LEU A 239 17.20 12.41 6.34
C LEU A 239 18.67 12.46 5.94
N VAL A 240 19.19 11.30 5.58
CA VAL A 240 20.48 11.13 4.94
C VAL A 240 20.27 10.86 3.45
N ALA A 241 20.90 11.64 2.59
CA ALA A 241 20.92 11.35 1.17
C ALA A 241 21.73 10.06 0.90
N VAL A 242 21.34 9.33 -0.14
CA VAL A 242 22.04 8.10 -0.55
C VAL A 242 22.69 8.32 -1.90
N ASP A 243 23.98 7.95 -2.01
CA ASP A 243 24.72 7.97 -3.26
C ASP A 243 24.98 6.54 -3.74
N SER A 244 24.34 6.18 -4.83
CA SER A 244 24.53 4.89 -5.54
C SER A 244 25.53 4.99 -6.69
N GLY A 245 26.37 6.05 -6.72
CA GLY A 245 27.35 6.30 -7.76
C GLY A 245 26.97 7.43 -8.73
N ASN A 246 25.80 8.04 -8.58
CA ASN A 246 25.29 9.14 -9.40
C ASN A 246 25.12 10.45 -8.64
N GLY A 247 25.66 10.53 -7.42
CA GLY A 247 25.53 11.65 -6.51
C GLY A 247 24.47 11.42 -5.43
N CYS A 248 24.48 12.29 -4.44
CA CYS A 248 23.61 12.20 -3.26
C CYS A 248 22.17 12.57 -3.61
N VAL A 249 21.23 11.64 -3.41
CA VAL A 249 19.79 11.85 -3.62
C VAL A 249 19.06 11.69 -2.29
N LEU A 250 18.24 12.68 -1.91
CA LEU A 250 17.34 12.59 -0.76
C LEU A 250 16.03 11.88 -1.13
N PRO A 251 15.51 11.02 -0.27
CA PRO A 251 14.16 10.50 -0.45
C PRO A 251 13.14 11.64 -0.36
N SER A 252 12.20 11.66 -1.31
CA SER A 252 11.14 12.66 -1.37
C SER A 252 9.93 12.14 -2.17
N PRO A 253 8.75 12.80 -2.10
CA PRO A 253 7.60 12.44 -2.91
C PRO A 253 7.86 12.47 -4.44
N SER A 254 8.93 13.13 -4.89
CA SER A 254 9.33 13.15 -6.30
C SER A 254 10.41 12.14 -6.64
N THR A 255 11.45 11.98 -5.78
CA THR A 255 12.60 11.11 -6.07
C THR A 255 12.32 9.62 -5.83
N ILE A 256 11.39 9.30 -4.90
CA ILE A 256 10.96 7.92 -4.65
C ILE A 256 10.18 7.35 -5.83
N PRO A 257 9.08 7.98 -6.31
CA PRO A 257 8.30 7.43 -7.44
C PRO A 257 9.03 7.47 -8.78
N SER A 258 9.94 8.45 -8.99
CA SER A 258 10.73 8.55 -10.23
C SER A 258 11.84 7.51 -10.34
N GLY A 259 12.24 6.87 -9.22
CA GLY A 259 13.37 5.95 -9.16
C GLY A 259 14.74 6.64 -9.09
N GLU A 260 14.78 7.98 -8.96
CA GLU A 260 16.03 8.71 -8.73
C GLU A 260 16.68 8.32 -7.40
N TYR A 261 15.85 8.05 -6.37
CA TYR A 261 16.30 7.55 -5.08
C TYR A 261 16.56 6.04 -5.12
N SER A 262 17.55 5.64 -5.90
CA SER A 262 17.97 4.23 -6.09
C SER A 262 19.19 3.91 -5.22
N PRO A 263 19.31 2.66 -4.69
CA PRO A 263 18.42 1.52 -4.88
C PRO A 263 17.29 1.44 -3.84
N LEU A 264 17.17 2.40 -2.93
CA LEU A 264 16.26 2.35 -1.79
C LEU A 264 14.82 2.82 -2.11
N SER A 265 14.41 2.72 -3.38
CA SER A 265 13.02 2.88 -3.82
C SER A 265 12.64 1.78 -4.81
N ARG A 266 11.50 1.14 -4.60
CA ARG A 266 11.02 0.06 -5.46
C ARG A 266 9.53 0.18 -5.76
N PRO A 267 9.11 -0.11 -7.00
CA PRO A 267 7.69 -0.08 -7.37
C PRO A 267 6.92 -1.26 -6.76
N LEU A 268 5.67 -1.00 -6.38
CA LEU A 268 4.76 -1.99 -5.82
C LEU A 268 3.63 -2.27 -6.79
N PHE A 269 3.32 -3.55 -6.99
CA PHE A 269 2.32 -4.02 -7.95
C PHE A 269 1.44 -5.11 -7.37
N ILE A 270 0.24 -5.23 -7.95
CA ILE A 270 -0.48 -6.50 -8.00
C ILE A 270 -0.63 -6.96 -9.46
N TYR A 271 -0.52 -8.25 -9.67
CA TYR A 271 -0.80 -8.92 -10.95
C TYR A 271 -2.10 -9.70 -10.81
N VAL A 272 -3.10 -9.39 -11.63
CA VAL A 272 -4.42 -10.00 -11.55
C VAL A 272 -4.64 -10.92 -12.74
N ASN A 273 -5.02 -12.17 -12.49
CA ASN A 273 -5.37 -13.13 -13.54
C ASN A 273 -6.68 -12.70 -14.21
N LYS A 274 -6.64 -12.40 -15.52
CA LYS A 274 -7.80 -11.92 -16.27
C LYS A 274 -8.98 -12.89 -16.26
N ALA A 275 -8.72 -14.18 -16.30
CA ALA A 275 -9.79 -15.18 -16.24
C ALA A 275 -10.53 -15.16 -14.90
N LYS A 276 -9.83 -14.82 -13.84
CA LYS A 276 -10.38 -14.74 -12.48
C LYS A 276 -11.25 -13.48 -12.24
N LEU A 277 -11.08 -12.43 -13.04
CA LEU A 277 -11.98 -11.27 -13.04
C LEU A 277 -13.42 -11.59 -13.47
N GLN A 278 -13.67 -12.79 -14.03
CA GLN A 278 -15.03 -13.28 -14.29
C GLN A 278 -15.72 -13.75 -12.98
N ASN A 279 -14.98 -13.99 -11.91
CA ASN A 279 -15.53 -14.34 -10.62
C ASN A 279 -15.95 -13.06 -9.90
N PRO A 280 -17.25 -12.90 -9.54
CA PRO A 280 -17.75 -11.64 -8.98
C PRO A 280 -16.99 -11.15 -7.75
N GLN A 281 -16.59 -12.06 -6.83
CA GLN A 281 -15.85 -11.72 -5.63
C GLN A 281 -14.44 -11.20 -5.94
N VAL A 282 -13.75 -11.77 -6.95
CA VAL A 282 -12.42 -11.31 -7.36
C VAL A 282 -12.52 -9.93 -8.01
N LYS A 283 -13.51 -9.76 -8.89
CA LYS A 283 -13.77 -8.47 -9.55
C LYS A 283 -14.08 -7.37 -8.52
N ALA A 284 -15.00 -7.65 -7.58
CA ALA A 284 -15.35 -6.71 -6.53
C ALA A 284 -14.14 -6.34 -5.65
N PHE A 285 -13.30 -7.31 -5.28
CA PHE A 285 -12.09 -7.05 -4.52
C PHE A 285 -11.09 -6.19 -5.29
N VAL A 286 -10.86 -6.46 -6.57
CA VAL A 286 -9.95 -5.66 -7.41
C VAL A 286 -10.50 -4.26 -7.65
N ASP A 287 -11.79 -4.09 -7.87
CA ASP A 287 -12.42 -2.77 -8.00
C ASP A 287 -12.27 -1.96 -6.71
N PHE A 288 -12.55 -2.58 -5.55
CA PHE A 288 -12.35 -1.98 -4.22
C PHE A 288 -10.88 -1.59 -4.00
N TYR A 289 -9.96 -2.47 -4.39
CA TYR A 289 -8.52 -2.19 -4.31
C TYR A 289 -8.13 -0.95 -5.13
N MET A 290 -8.69 -0.77 -6.33
CA MET A 290 -8.42 0.39 -7.18
C MET A 290 -9.11 1.67 -6.69
N GLU A 291 -10.14 1.56 -5.89
CA GLU A 291 -10.84 2.72 -5.32
C GLU A 291 -10.18 3.22 -4.03
N HIS A 292 -9.87 2.32 -3.11
CA HIS A 292 -9.36 2.61 -1.78
C HIS A 292 -7.84 2.41 -1.64
N GLY A 293 -7.22 1.77 -2.62
CA GLY A 293 -5.78 1.49 -2.63
C GLY A 293 -4.88 2.71 -2.44
N PRO A 294 -5.16 3.89 -3.05
CA PRO A 294 -4.33 5.07 -2.83
C PRO A 294 -4.22 5.48 -1.36
N GLU A 295 -5.36 5.56 -0.67
CA GLU A 295 -5.43 5.92 0.75
C GLU A 295 -4.73 4.87 1.61
N LEU A 296 -5.11 3.60 1.46
CA LEU A 296 -4.57 2.48 2.24
C LEU A 296 -3.06 2.26 2.00
N THR A 297 -2.56 2.50 0.77
CA THR A 297 -1.13 2.46 0.49
C THR A 297 -0.35 3.49 1.30
N ASN A 298 -0.90 4.72 1.42
CA ASN A 298 -0.28 5.76 2.23
C ASN A 298 -0.40 5.46 3.74
N GLU A 299 -1.53 4.92 4.20
CA GLU A 299 -1.74 4.56 5.61
C GLU A 299 -0.75 3.49 6.10
N VAL A 300 -0.40 2.53 5.25
CA VAL A 300 0.60 1.51 5.60
C VAL A 300 2.06 1.98 5.38
N GLY A 301 2.27 3.25 5.05
CA GLY A 301 3.59 3.87 5.06
C GLY A 301 4.33 3.91 3.73
N TYR A 302 3.67 3.63 2.60
CA TYR A 302 4.25 3.73 1.27
C TYR A 302 3.80 5.02 0.55
N VAL A 303 4.38 5.29 -0.61
CA VAL A 303 3.98 6.41 -1.47
C VAL A 303 3.05 5.86 -2.56
N ALA A 304 1.77 6.15 -2.45
CA ALA A 304 0.80 5.74 -3.47
C ALA A 304 1.14 6.33 -4.85
N SER A 305 0.82 5.60 -5.91
CA SER A 305 0.84 6.15 -7.26
C SER A 305 -0.19 7.28 -7.39
N ASP A 306 0.01 8.14 -8.39
CA ASP A 306 -0.90 9.24 -8.68
C ASP A 306 -2.28 8.76 -9.20
N ASP A 307 -3.25 9.68 -9.20
CA ASP A 307 -4.61 9.40 -9.64
C ASP A 307 -4.67 8.96 -11.11
N ASP A 308 -3.78 9.48 -11.96
CA ASP A 308 -3.71 9.10 -13.36
C ASP A 308 -3.31 7.63 -13.53
N THR A 309 -2.36 7.16 -12.72
CA THR A 309 -1.94 5.75 -12.70
C THR A 309 -3.08 4.84 -12.23
N TYR A 310 -3.78 5.20 -11.17
CA TYR A 310 -4.94 4.42 -10.70
C TYR A 310 -6.09 4.44 -11.70
N GLN A 311 -6.32 5.54 -12.40
CA GLN A 311 -7.29 5.57 -13.49
C GLN A 311 -6.89 4.66 -14.65
N GLN A 312 -5.62 4.66 -15.06
CA GLN A 312 -5.09 3.72 -16.07
C GLN A 312 -5.25 2.27 -15.61
N ASN A 313 -5.04 1.98 -14.33
CA ASN A 313 -5.25 0.65 -13.78
C ASN A 313 -6.73 0.21 -13.91
N LYS A 314 -7.68 1.09 -13.55
CA LYS A 314 -9.13 0.84 -13.74
C LYS A 314 -9.45 0.54 -15.21
N ASP A 315 -8.89 1.30 -16.15
CA ASP A 315 -9.09 1.10 -17.58
C ASP A 315 -8.54 -0.26 -18.09
N LYS A 316 -7.46 -0.78 -17.49
CA LYS A 316 -6.90 -2.09 -17.82
C LYS A 316 -7.78 -3.25 -17.35
N ILE A 317 -8.53 -3.08 -16.27
CA ILE A 317 -9.42 -4.09 -15.69
C ILE A 317 -10.71 -4.24 -16.53
N ILE A 318 -11.16 -3.18 -17.17
CA ILE A 318 -12.39 -3.15 -17.98
C ILE A 318 -12.17 -3.77 -19.37
N LYS A 319 -10.94 -3.76 -19.88
CA LYS A 319 -10.55 -4.31 -21.21
C LYS A 319 -10.25 -5.80 -21.15
#